data_88d6c01736b2b6306f8caef6dcb267e4
#
_entry.id   88d6c01736b2b6306f8caef6dcb267e4
#
_cell.length_a   1.000
_cell.length_b   1.000
_cell.length_c   1.000
_cell.angle_alpha   90.00
_cell.angle_beta   90.00
_cell.angle_gamma   90.00
#
_symmetry.space_group_name_H-M   'P 1'
#
loop_
_entity.id
_entity.type
_entity.pdbx_description
1 polymer ?
#
loop_
_entity_poly.entity_id
_entity_poly.type
_entity_poly.pdbx_seq_one_letter_code
_entity_poly.pdbx_strand_id
1 'polypeptide(L)'
;MKREKLEEALDQISEKHIAEAAAIQNKHKRIWLGAIAAVLTVVIVISIFPISLPLPVKAVSTADYPKYEWKYREEMKDTKALLQSFFCASISQTLSGAGKENQTYSPINLYMALSLAAELTDGDSRQQILDLLATDSVEALRTQANSIWNACYLDKGDQTLLANSLWLDKGLDYRQSVMDTLSDSYYTSVYQGELGSSKTNRAIRMWLNNQTGGLLKDEVQNAGIQTDPGSFPVLALYSTVYYQAKWTESVEFSPSANTDGVFHAPNGDISCTFMNKKEMQTNYYWGDDFGAVSLGLKDGSRMWLILPDPDKTVDDVLSSGEFLDCALSGYAYEEGTSNYKYMKVNLSLPKFDTKAQNDLKEDMQTLGVTDIFSPEDADFSASVEGDYPVWLTAMNQATRVAVDEKGVTAASYIELPSAGAAAPPEEIIDFILDRPFLFVITNRYSLPLFAGVVNQPQ
;
A
#
# COMPACT_ATOMS: atom_id res chain seq x y z
N MET A 1 12.88 -22.81 21.43
CA MET A 1 12.92 -23.30 22.81
C MET A 1 12.03 -22.52 23.80
N LYS A 2 11.95 -21.18 23.78
CA LYS A 2 11.00 -20.45 24.65
C LYS A 2 9.56 -20.38 24.11
N ARG A 3 9.37 -20.36 22.80
CA ARG A 3 8.06 -20.26 22.14
C ARG A 3 7.31 -21.59 22.17
N GLU A 4 7.99 -22.70 21.89
CA GLU A 4 7.42 -24.05 21.99
C GLU A 4 6.98 -24.38 23.43
N LYS A 5 7.76 -23.97 24.43
CA LYS A 5 7.38 -24.13 25.82
C LYS A 5 6.22 -23.24 26.27
N LEU A 6 6.00 -22.11 25.59
CA LEU A 6 4.86 -21.24 25.84
C LEU A 6 3.58 -21.76 25.15
N GLU A 7 3.70 -22.30 23.95
CA GLU A 7 2.61 -22.97 23.23
C GLU A 7 2.18 -24.25 23.95
N GLU A 8 3.14 -25.07 24.38
CA GLU A 8 2.89 -26.27 25.18
C GLU A 8 2.27 -25.95 26.56
N ALA A 9 2.68 -24.83 27.15
CA ALA A 9 2.10 -24.35 28.42
C ALA A 9 0.68 -23.77 28.23
N LEU A 10 0.38 -23.14 27.11
CA LEU A 10 -0.94 -22.63 26.76
C LEU A 10 -1.91 -23.77 26.42
N ASP A 11 -1.46 -24.79 25.70
CA ASP A 11 -2.26 -25.99 25.41
C ASP A 11 -2.56 -26.79 26.69
N GLN A 12 -1.58 -26.97 27.58
CA GLN A 12 -1.80 -27.63 28.87
C GLN A 12 -2.74 -26.86 29.82
N ILE A 13 -2.70 -25.51 29.77
CA ILE A 13 -3.63 -24.67 30.53
C ILE A 13 -5.04 -24.78 29.98
N SER A 14 -5.19 -24.78 28.64
CA SER A 14 -6.47 -24.93 27.96
C SER A 14 -7.14 -26.27 28.26
N GLU A 15 -6.44 -27.38 28.11
CA GLU A 15 -6.97 -28.72 28.36
C GLU A 15 -7.32 -28.96 29.83
N LYS A 16 -6.47 -28.48 30.72
CA LYS A 16 -6.68 -28.64 32.19
C LYS A 16 -7.90 -27.86 32.68
N HIS A 17 -8.10 -26.64 32.20
CA HIS A 17 -9.23 -25.82 32.59
C HIS A 17 -10.56 -26.25 31.94
N ILE A 18 -10.52 -26.81 30.73
CA ILE A 18 -11.68 -27.43 30.09
C ILE A 18 -12.11 -28.69 30.86
N ALA A 19 -11.15 -29.51 31.28
CA ALA A 19 -11.43 -30.71 32.07
C ALA A 19 -11.96 -30.39 33.48
N GLU A 20 -11.41 -29.38 34.15
CA GLU A 20 -11.87 -28.91 35.47
C GLU A 20 -13.25 -28.22 35.40
N ALA A 21 -13.53 -27.45 34.34
CA ALA A 21 -14.84 -26.84 34.12
C ALA A 21 -15.96 -27.86 33.82
N ALA A 22 -15.60 -29.01 33.24
CA ALA A 22 -16.56 -30.13 32.99
C ALA A 22 -16.83 -30.93 34.27
N ALA A 23 -15.95 -30.91 35.27
CA ALA A 23 -16.05 -31.69 36.53
C ALA A 23 -16.79 -30.96 37.65
N ILE A 24 -17.03 -29.65 37.55
CA ILE A 24 -17.71 -28.86 38.59
C ILE A 24 -19.17 -28.56 38.19
N GLN A 25 -20.04 -29.52 38.48
CA GLN A 25 -21.47 -29.27 38.51
C GLN A 25 -21.90 -28.56 39.81
N ASN A 26 -22.44 -27.34 39.66
CA ASN A 26 -23.35 -26.69 40.58
C ASN A 26 -22.89 -26.19 41.95
N LYS A 27 -22.07 -25.10 42.03
CA LYS A 27 -22.32 -24.09 43.08
C LYS A 27 -21.67 -22.69 42.87
N HIS A 28 -20.82 -22.49 41.86
CA HIS A 28 -20.13 -21.21 41.66
C HIS A 28 -20.26 -20.62 40.27
N LYS A 29 -21.38 -20.83 39.57
CA LYS A 29 -21.59 -20.37 38.17
C LYS A 29 -21.42 -18.85 37.94
N ARG A 30 -21.66 -18.00 38.95
CA ARG A 30 -21.61 -16.54 38.76
C ARG A 30 -20.19 -15.94 38.86
N ILE A 31 -19.35 -16.50 39.71
CA ILE A 31 -17.97 -15.99 39.91
C ILE A 31 -17.07 -16.50 38.77
N TRP A 32 -17.28 -17.73 38.30
CA TRP A 32 -16.51 -18.32 37.21
C TRP A 32 -16.86 -17.72 35.83
N LEU A 33 -18.13 -17.37 35.58
CA LEU A 33 -18.53 -16.66 34.35
C LEU A 33 -17.86 -15.27 34.28
N GLY A 34 -17.67 -14.60 35.41
CA GLY A 34 -16.92 -13.34 35.46
C GLY A 34 -15.42 -13.54 35.21
N ALA A 35 -14.82 -14.62 35.73
CA ALA A 35 -13.40 -14.93 35.53
C ALA A 35 -13.13 -15.46 34.10
N ILE A 36 -14.01 -16.27 33.53
CA ILE A 36 -13.91 -16.71 32.12
C ILE A 36 -14.14 -15.53 31.16
N ALA A 37 -15.08 -14.65 31.45
CA ALA A 37 -15.29 -13.43 30.68
C ALA A 37 -14.07 -12.48 30.81
N ALA A 38 -13.45 -12.37 31.98
CA ALA A 38 -12.23 -11.58 32.16
C ALA A 38 -11.03 -12.19 31.43
N VAL A 39 -10.85 -13.51 31.45
CA VAL A 39 -9.79 -14.20 30.69
C VAL A 39 -10.05 -14.16 29.20
N LEU A 40 -11.28 -14.36 28.72
CA LEU A 40 -11.65 -14.17 27.33
C LEU A 40 -11.54 -12.72 26.87
N THR A 41 -11.89 -11.76 27.74
CA THR A 41 -11.71 -10.33 27.46
C THR A 41 -10.23 -9.96 27.38
N VAL A 42 -9.39 -10.51 28.24
CA VAL A 42 -7.94 -10.31 28.18
C VAL A 42 -7.31 -10.99 26.97
N VAL A 43 -7.77 -12.16 26.56
CA VAL A 43 -7.29 -12.85 25.35
C VAL A 43 -7.80 -12.12 24.08
N ILE A 44 -9.03 -11.61 24.08
CA ILE A 44 -9.57 -10.80 22.97
C ILE A 44 -8.87 -9.44 22.89
N VAL A 45 -8.56 -8.81 24.02
CA VAL A 45 -7.81 -7.55 24.07
C VAL A 45 -6.35 -7.77 23.64
N ILE A 46 -5.74 -8.90 23.97
CA ILE A 46 -4.37 -9.26 23.51
C ILE A 46 -4.34 -9.57 22.01
N SER A 47 -5.44 -10.09 21.43
CA SER A 47 -5.53 -10.32 19.97
C SER A 47 -5.97 -9.09 19.17
N ILE A 48 -6.53 -8.06 19.82
CA ILE A 48 -6.94 -6.79 19.19
C ILE A 48 -5.82 -5.73 19.25
N PHE A 49 -4.96 -5.81 20.28
CA PHE A 49 -3.73 -5.00 20.35
C PHE A 49 -2.55 -5.93 20.10
N PRO A 50 -1.90 -5.85 18.92
CA PRO A 50 -0.60 -6.50 18.79
C PRO A 50 0.29 -5.92 19.89
N ILE A 51 0.69 -6.76 20.86
CA ILE A 51 1.74 -6.40 21.80
C ILE A 51 2.97 -6.21 20.93
N SER A 52 3.26 -4.98 20.58
CA SER A 52 4.49 -4.64 19.89
C SER A 52 5.64 -4.94 20.86
N LEU A 53 6.20 -6.13 20.74
CA LEU A 53 7.44 -6.44 21.45
C LEU A 53 8.48 -5.40 21.06
N PRO A 54 9.21 -4.82 22.00
CA PRO A 54 10.23 -3.84 21.69
C PRO A 54 11.22 -4.45 20.69
N LEU A 55 11.50 -3.70 19.61
CA LEU A 55 12.48 -4.14 18.64
C LEU A 55 13.84 -4.31 19.30
N PRO A 56 14.61 -5.35 18.93
CA PRO A 56 15.91 -5.63 19.54
C PRO A 56 17.03 -4.68 19.07
N VAL A 57 16.70 -3.44 18.74
CA VAL A 57 17.60 -2.37 18.27
C VAL A 57 17.32 -1.08 19.03
N LYS A 58 18.25 -0.12 18.97
CA LYS A 58 18.06 1.19 19.61
C LYS A 58 17.12 2.05 18.74
N ALA A 59 16.03 2.55 19.31
CA ALA A 59 15.26 3.62 18.71
C ALA A 59 16.04 4.95 18.88
N VAL A 60 16.23 5.69 17.79
CA VAL A 60 16.84 7.03 17.76
C VAL A 60 15.75 8.07 17.86
N SER A 61 14.73 7.93 17.03
CA SER A 61 13.50 8.70 17.05
C SER A 61 12.31 7.81 16.69
N THR A 62 11.13 8.11 17.20
CA THR A 62 9.92 7.32 16.91
C THR A 62 8.82 8.22 16.41
N ALA A 63 8.20 7.84 15.32
CA ALA A 63 7.05 8.55 14.77
C ALA A 63 5.90 8.58 15.78
N ASP A 64 5.32 9.75 15.98
CA ASP A 64 4.05 9.96 16.70
C ASP A 64 2.96 10.20 15.65
N TYR A 65 2.25 9.13 15.28
CA TYR A 65 1.23 9.22 14.24
C TYR A 65 0.05 10.07 14.70
N PRO A 66 -0.39 11.06 13.90
CA PRO A 66 -1.55 11.87 14.24
C PRO A 66 -2.79 11.00 14.30
N LYS A 67 -3.68 11.32 15.23
CA LYS A 67 -5.01 10.72 15.25
C LYS A 67 -5.79 11.25 14.04
N TYR A 68 -6.45 10.34 13.32
CA TYR A 68 -7.30 10.74 12.21
C TYR A 68 -8.32 11.79 12.67
N GLU A 69 -8.25 12.98 12.07
CA GLU A 69 -9.24 14.05 12.16
C GLU A 69 -9.79 14.34 10.77
N TRP A 70 -11.09 14.24 10.60
CA TRP A 70 -11.71 14.59 9.33
C TRP A 70 -11.60 16.10 9.08
N LYS A 71 -10.71 16.52 8.19
CA LYS A 71 -10.59 17.90 7.72
C LYS A 71 -10.77 17.90 6.21
N TYR A 72 -11.74 18.68 5.72
CA TYR A 72 -11.81 18.98 4.30
C TYR A 72 -10.57 19.78 3.90
N ARG A 73 -9.80 19.29 2.93
CA ARG A 73 -8.55 19.94 2.51
C ARG A 73 -8.71 20.49 1.09
N GLU A 74 -8.98 21.80 0.97
CA GLU A 74 -8.92 22.50 -0.31
C GLU A 74 -7.50 22.53 -0.91
N GLU A 75 -6.48 22.51 -0.04
CA GLU A 75 -5.04 22.60 -0.38
C GLU A 75 -4.52 21.47 -1.27
N MET A 76 -5.28 20.37 -1.43
CA MET A 76 -4.84 19.21 -2.22
C MET A 76 -4.97 19.39 -3.74
N LYS A 77 -5.74 20.38 -4.25
CA LYS A 77 -5.95 20.56 -5.69
C LYS A 77 -4.68 20.92 -6.44
N ASP A 78 -3.95 21.92 -5.91
CA ASP A 78 -2.72 22.41 -6.55
C ASP A 78 -1.60 21.36 -6.43
N THR A 79 -1.47 20.74 -5.26
CA THR A 79 -0.51 19.66 -5.01
C THR A 79 -0.72 18.47 -5.94
N LYS A 80 -1.99 18.09 -6.20
CA LYS A 80 -2.33 16.98 -7.07
C LYS A 80 -1.89 17.22 -8.53
N ALA A 81 -2.12 18.43 -9.05
CA ALA A 81 -1.74 18.77 -10.42
C ALA A 81 -0.22 18.69 -10.62
N LEU A 82 0.57 19.14 -9.65
CA LEU A 82 2.03 19.04 -9.68
C LEU A 82 2.53 17.59 -9.66
N LEU A 83 1.87 16.72 -8.92
CA LEU A 83 2.26 15.32 -8.77
C LEU A 83 1.76 14.40 -9.88
N GLN A 84 0.84 14.86 -10.72
CA GLN A 84 0.26 14.01 -11.78
C GLN A 84 1.35 13.49 -12.72
N SER A 85 2.30 14.33 -13.13
CA SER A 85 3.42 13.93 -13.98
C SER A 85 4.26 12.83 -13.36
N PHE A 86 4.61 12.96 -12.06
CA PHE A 86 5.34 11.93 -11.33
C PHE A 86 4.57 10.62 -11.27
N PHE A 87 3.29 10.66 -10.88
CA PHE A 87 2.49 9.43 -10.78
C PHE A 87 2.31 8.76 -12.13
N CYS A 88 2.03 9.52 -13.19
CA CYS A 88 1.92 8.96 -14.55
C CYS A 88 3.23 8.31 -14.97
N ALA A 89 4.36 9.02 -14.86
CA ALA A 89 5.66 8.50 -15.27
C ALA A 89 6.07 7.26 -14.46
N SER A 90 5.93 7.29 -13.13
CA SER A 90 6.34 6.18 -12.27
C SER A 90 5.45 4.94 -12.43
N ILE A 91 4.13 5.11 -12.59
CA ILE A 91 3.20 3.99 -12.82
C ILE A 91 3.51 3.33 -14.16
N SER A 92 3.63 4.12 -15.23
CA SER A 92 3.91 3.58 -16.56
C SER A 92 5.28 2.90 -16.60
N GLN A 93 6.33 3.51 -16.03
CA GLN A 93 7.67 2.93 -16.00
C GLN A 93 7.69 1.61 -15.23
N THR A 94 7.16 1.58 -14.00
CA THR A 94 7.25 0.39 -13.15
C THR A 94 6.39 -0.76 -13.66
N LEU A 95 5.20 -0.48 -14.23
CA LEU A 95 4.30 -1.53 -14.68
C LEU A 95 4.60 -2.06 -16.10
N SER A 96 5.32 -1.30 -16.94
CA SER A 96 5.68 -1.73 -18.31
C SER A 96 6.56 -2.98 -18.37
N GLY A 97 7.18 -3.36 -17.26
CA GLY A 97 8.00 -4.57 -17.14
C GLY A 97 7.25 -5.83 -16.68
N ALA A 98 5.94 -5.79 -16.47
CA ALA A 98 5.16 -6.90 -15.91
C ALA A 98 5.24 -8.18 -16.76
N GLY A 99 5.35 -8.05 -18.09
CA GLY A 99 5.41 -9.20 -18.99
C GLY A 99 4.19 -10.12 -18.85
N LYS A 100 4.39 -11.32 -18.31
CA LYS A 100 3.33 -12.32 -18.12
C LYS A 100 2.93 -12.55 -16.66
N GLU A 101 3.61 -11.92 -15.75
CA GLU A 101 3.36 -12.06 -14.31
C GLU A 101 2.44 -10.95 -13.80
N ASN A 102 1.82 -11.18 -12.65
CA ASN A 102 1.13 -10.12 -11.95
C ASN A 102 2.15 -9.14 -11.39
N GLN A 103 1.83 -7.86 -11.48
CA GLN A 103 2.64 -6.82 -10.87
C GLN A 103 1.75 -5.88 -10.07
N THR A 104 2.23 -5.43 -8.93
CA THR A 104 1.57 -4.40 -8.14
C THR A 104 2.62 -3.46 -7.54
N TYR A 105 2.25 -2.20 -7.42
CA TYR A 105 3.13 -1.11 -7.07
C TYR A 105 2.35 -0.04 -6.30
N SER A 106 3.00 0.64 -5.35
CA SER A 106 2.41 1.76 -4.61
C SER A 106 3.11 3.08 -4.96
N PRO A 107 2.49 3.91 -5.81
CA PRO A 107 3.07 5.20 -6.20
C PRO A 107 3.25 6.16 -5.02
N ILE A 108 2.27 6.20 -4.10
CA ILE A 108 2.35 7.04 -2.91
C ILE A 108 3.49 6.62 -1.97
N ASN A 109 3.76 5.32 -1.89
CA ASN A 109 4.86 4.79 -1.09
C ASN A 109 6.22 5.21 -1.67
N LEU A 110 6.38 5.13 -3.00
CA LEU A 110 7.59 5.61 -3.67
C LEU A 110 7.77 7.12 -3.48
N TYR A 111 6.69 7.91 -3.65
CA TYR A 111 6.73 9.35 -3.39
C TYR A 111 7.25 9.66 -1.99
N MET A 112 6.76 8.97 -0.97
CA MET A 112 7.20 9.15 0.41
C MET A 112 8.68 8.74 0.59
N ALA A 113 9.10 7.61 0.00
CA ALA A 113 10.49 7.15 0.07
C ALA A 113 11.48 8.14 -0.58
N LEU A 114 11.13 8.69 -1.75
CA LEU A 114 11.92 9.73 -2.41
C LEU A 114 11.97 11.02 -1.60
N SER A 115 10.84 11.43 -1.00
CA SER A 115 10.79 12.60 -0.14
C SER A 115 11.72 12.48 1.08
N LEU A 116 11.81 11.29 1.67
CA LEU A 116 12.76 10.99 2.74
C LEU A 116 14.21 11.00 2.23
N ALA A 117 14.46 10.45 1.03
CA ALA A 117 15.80 10.47 0.42
C ALA A 117 16.29 11.89 0.15
N ALA A 118 15.40 12.81 -0.26
CA ALA A 118 15.75 14.22 -0.45
C ALA A 118 16.18 14.91 0.85
N GLU A 119 15.60 14.58 2.00
CA GLU A 119 16.05 15.09 3.30
C GLU A 119 17.42 14.54 3.72
N LEU A 120 17.74 13.31 3.30
CA LEU A 120 19.00 12.65 3.64
C LEU A 120 20.17 13.09 2.77
N THR A 121 19.91 13.67 1.58
CA THR A 121 20.89 14.01 0.54
C THR A 121 21.10 15.51 0.42
N ASP A 122 22.17 15.92 -0.32
CA ASP A 122 22.45 17.29 -0.70
C ASP A 122 22.91 17.37 -2.16
N GLY A 123 23.22 18.57 -2.65
CA GLY A 123 23.75 18.79 -4.00
C GLY A 123 22.87 18.22 -5.12
N ASP A 124 23.52 17.65 -6.14
CA ASP A 124 22.86 17.08 -7.31
C ASP A 124 22.00 15.85 -6.98
N SER A 125 22.41 15.05 -6.00
CA SER A 125 21.62 13.92 -5.48
C SER A 125 20.24 14.34 -5.00
N ARG A 126 20.14 15.46 -4.28
CA ARG A 126 18.86 16.05 -3.85
C ARG A 126 18.13 16.66 -5.03
N GLN A 127 18.83 17.41 -5.88
CA GLN A 127 18.19 18.13 -6.98
C GLN A 127 17.48 17.21 -7.96
N GLN A 128 18.06 16.07 -8.33
CA GLN A 128 17.41 15.06 -9.18
C GLN A 128 16.08 14.57 -8.59
N ILE A 129 16.00 14.40 -7.28
CA ILE A 129 14.74 14.01 -6.60
C ILE A 129 13.74 15.16 -6.64
N LEU A 130 14.16 16.39 -6.35
CA LEU A 130 13.28 17.55 -6.38
C LEU A 130 12.71 17.78 -7.79
N ASP A 131 13.53 17.62 -8.82
CA ASP A 131 13.12 17.75 -10.23
C ASP A 131 12.07 16.68 -10.58
N LEU A 132 12.30 15.42 -10.21
CA LEU A 132 11.35 14.33 -10.45
C LEU A 132 10.01 14.56 -9.73
N LEU A 133 10.06 15.09 -8.50
CA LEU A 133 8.87 15.38 -7.69
C LEU A 133 8.25 16.76 -7.98
N ALA A 134 8.76 17.48 -8.99
CA ALA A 134 8.30 18.79 -9.44
C ALA A 134 8.17 19.81 -8.28
N THR A 135 9.22 19.92 -7.44
CA THR A 135 9.24 20.83 -6.29
C THR A 135 10.55 21.64 -6.23
N ASP A 136 10.45 22.91 -5.79
CA ASP A 136 11.56 23.86 -5.88
C ASP A 136 12.54 23.76 -4.70
N SER A 137 12.15 23.12 -3.59
CA SER A 137 12.99 23.03 -2.39
C SER A 137 12.58 21.87 -1.48
N VAL A 138 13.51 21.42 -0.62
CA VAL A 138 13.24 20.39 0.37
C VAL A 138 12.20 20.83 1.41
N GLU A 139 12.12 22.12 1.72
CA GLU A 139 11.09 22.68 2.63
C GLU A 139 9.69 22.63 2.02
N ALA A 140 9.57 22.94 0.73
CA ALA A 140 8.32 22.82 -0.02
C ALA A 140 7.91 21.34 -0.10
N LEU A 141 8.86 20.45 -0.44
CA LEU A 141 8.63 19.00 -0.47
C LEU A 141 8.18 18.46 0.89
N ARG A 142 8.81 18.88 1.99
CA ARG A 142 8.44 18.50 3.37
C ARG A 142 6.98 18.85 3.68
N THR A 143 6.58 20.06 3.35
CA THR A 143 5.20 20.53 3.55
C THR A 143 4.22 19.71 2.70
N GLN A 144 4.56 19.47 1.44
CA GLN A 144 3.75 18.70 0.51
C GLN A 144 3.63 17.23 0.95
N ALA A 145 4.74 16.57 1.30
CA ALA A 145 4.76 15.19 1.76
C ALA A 145 3.97 15.00 3.07
N ASN A 146 4.08 15.93 4.01
CA ASN A 146 3.27 15.93 5.23
C ASN A 146 1.76 16.03 4.91
N SER A 147 1.37 16.93 4.01
CA SER A 147 -0.03 17.08 3.55
C SER A 147 -0.54 15.80 2.91
N ILE A 148 0.24 15.20 2.01
CA ILE A 148 -0.11 13.96 1.30
C ILE A 148 -0.24 12.79 2.28
N TRP A 149 0.73 12.62 3.18
CA TRP A 149 0.70 11.58 4.20
C TRP A 149 -0.58 11.67 5.04
N ASN A 150 -0.89 12.85 5.54
CA ASN A 150 -2.11 13.10 6.32
C ASN A 150 -3.41 12.93 5.51
N ALA A 151 -3.39 13.14 4.19
CA ALA A 151 -4.54 12.92 3.31
C ALA A 151 -4.77 11.42 3.04
N CYS A 152 -3.72 10.59 3.12
CA CYS A 152 -3.80 9.16 2.90
C CYS A 152 -4.02 8.37 4.19
N TYR A 153 -3.52 8.83 5.35
CA TYR A 153 -3.56 8.07 6.59
C TYR A 153 -4.96 7.97 7.18
N LEU A 154 -5.38 6.74 7.46
CA LEU A 154 -6.66 6.40 8.08
C LEU A 154 -6.47 5.19 8.99
N ASP A 155 -6.63 5.37 10.32
CA ASP A 155 -6.37 4.35 11.34
C ASP A 155 -7.64 3.71 11.94
N LYS A 156 -8.82 4.06 11.43
CA LYS A 156 -10.12 3.59 11.96
C LYS A 156 -11.09 3.20 10.87
N GLY A 157 -11.79 2.12 11.10
CA GLY A 157 -12.77 1.57 10.15
C GLY A 157 -12.06 0.84 9.00
N ASP A 158 -12.32 1.27 7.77
CA ASP A 158 -11.45 0.98 6.66
C ASP A 158 -10.09 1.68 6.90
N GLN A 159 -9.00 1.07 6.50
CA GLN A 159 -7.66 1.49 6.95
C GLN A 159 -6.73 1.76 5.77
N THR A 160 -6.03 2.88 5.87
CA THR A 160 -4.85 3.18 5.05
C THR A 160 -3.73 3.58 6.00
N LEU A 161 -2.82 2.66 6.29
CA LEU A 161 -1.71 2.88 7.20
C LEU A 161 -0.43 3.05 6.38
N LEU A 162 0.14 4.25 6.42
CA LEU A 162 1.45 4.53 5.86
C LEU A 162 2.46 4.52 7.00
N ALA A 163 3.56 3.83 6.82
CA ALA A 163 4.63 3.82 7.80
C ALA A 163 6.00 3.79 7.14
N ASN A 164 6.90 4.61 7.66
CA ASN A 164 8.27 4.71 7.19
C ASN A 164 9.26 4.41 8.32
N SER A 165 10.37 3.77 7.99
CA SER A 165 11.46 3.59 8.94
C SER A 165 12.82 3.77 8.26
N LEU A 166 13.72 4.45 8.98
CA LEU A 166 15.13 4.59 8.61
C LEU A 166 15.97 3.76 9.60
N TRP A 167 16.86 2.96 9.06
CA TRP A 167 17.76 2.10 9.81
C TRP A 167 19.19 2.54 9.56
N LEU A 168 19.91 2.89 10.62
CA LEU A 168 21.23 3.48 10.60
C LEU A 168 22.27 2.50 11.16
N ASP A 169 23.44 2.44 10.55
CA ASP A 169 24.55 1.67 11.15
C ASP A 169 25.06 2.35 12.42
N LYS A 170 25.42 1.53 13.40
CA LYS A 170 25.94 2.01 14.70
C LYS A 170 27.36 2.59 14.65
N GLY A 171 28.07 2.38 13.55
CA GLY A 171 29.47 2.78 13.35
C GLY A 171 29.67 4.19 12.85
N LEU A 172 28.58 4.90 12.52
CA LEU A 172 28.63 6.27 12.00
C LEU A 172 27.86 7.25 12.87
N ASP A 173 28.23 8.50 12.76
CA ASP A 173 27.54 9.61 13.40
C ASP A 173 26.58 10.27 12.40
N TYR A 174 25.39 10.60 12.86
CA TYR A 174 24.31 11.15 12.05
C TYR A 174 23.81 12.46 12.64
N ARG A 175 23.40 13.38 11.75
CA ARG A 175 22.84 14.67 12.16
C ARG A 175 21.47 14.47 12.81
N GLN A 176 21.41 14.64 14.13
CA GLN A 176 20.18 14.45 14.91
C GLN A 176 19.03 15.35 14.39
N SER A 177 19.33 16.58 13.95
CA SER A 177 18.32 17.49 13.41
C SER A 177 17.59 16.94 12.17
N VAL A 178 18.28 16.16 11.32
CA VAL A 178 17.65 15.50 10.17
C VAL A 178 16.79 14.34 10.66
N MET A 179 17.27 13.54 11.62
CA MET A 179 16.50 12.44 12.19
C MET A 179 15.22 12.93 12.86
N ASP A 180 15.27 14.05 13.55
CA ASP A 180 14.10 14.71 14.17
C ASP A 180 13.13 15.21 13.08
N THR A 181 13.64 15.84 12.00
CA THR A 181 12.82 16.26 10.85
C THR A 181 12.08 15.08 10.21
N LEU A 182 12.75 13.94 10.03
CA LEU A 182 12.11 12.74 9.49
C LEU A 182 10.98 12.22 10.38
N SER A 183 11.17 12.25 11.70
CA SER A 183 10.12 11.83 12.64
C SER A 183 8.96 12.81 12.70
N ASP A 184 9.24 14.10 12.78
CA ASP A 184 8.23 15.13 13.04
C ASP A 184 7.40 15.48 11.80
N SER A 185 8.06 15.48 10.62
CA SER A 185 7.43 15.95 9.38
C SER A 185 6.96 14.81 8.48
N TYR A 186 7.63 13.65 8.50
CA TYR A 186 7.32 12.52 7.63
C TYR A 186 6.84 11.29 8.39
N TYR A 187 6.65 11.40 9.71
CA TYR A 187 6.22 10.30 10.56
C TYR A 187 7.09 9.04 10.42
N THR A 188 8.41 9.24 10.31
CA THR A 188 9.39 8.18 10.11
C THR A 188 10.00 7.75 11.43
N SER A 189 9.98 6.46 11.73
CA SER A 189 10.70 5.92 12.89
C SER A 189 12.15 5.63 12.53
N VAL A 190 13.10 6.11 13.35
CA VAL A 190 14.54 5.95 13.11
C VAL A 190 15.13 4.97 14.12
N TYR A 191 15.83 3.97 13.62
CA TYR A 191 16.47 2.92 14.41
C TYR A 191 17.97 2.84 14.12
N GLN A 192 18.76 2.44 15.10
CA GLN A 192 20.21 2.25 14.96
C GLN A 192 20.62 0.85 15.40
N GLY A 193 21.44 0.19 14.60
CA GLY A 193 21.95 -1.15 14.85
C GLY A 193 23.12 -1.51 13.96
N GLU A 194 23.65 -2.72 14.07
CA GLU A 194 24.63 -3.28 13.14
C GLU A 194 23.88 -3.77 11.90
N LEU A 195 23.93 -2.99 10.82
CA LEU A 195 23.23 -3.30 9.58
C LEU A 195 23.77 -4.59 8.97
N GLY A 196 22.89 -5.42 8.40
CA GLY A 196 23.22 -6.75 7.90
C GLY A 196 23.28 -7.84 8.97
N SER A 197 23.39 -7.52 10.27
CA SER A 197 23.37 -8.54 11.31
C SER A 197 22.00 -9.24 11.41
N SER A 198 22.02 -10.51 11.80
CA SER A 198 20.78 -11.28 12.01
C SER A 198 19.83 -10.61 13.02
N LYS A 199 20.36 -9.86 13.99
CA LYS A 199 19.58 -9.12 14.97
C LYS A 199 18.84 -7.96 14.35
N THR A 200 19.52 -7.14 13.55
CA THR A 200 18.91 -5.99 12.86
C THR A 200 17.93 -6.45 11.78
N ASN A 201 18.31 -7.44 10.98
CA ASN A 201 17.41 -8.00 9.95
C ASN A 201 16.14 -8.61 10.58
N ARG A 202 16.25 -9.24 11.76
CA ARG A 202 15.06 -9.69 12.50
C ARG A 202 14.18 -8.50 12.94
N ALA A 203 14.79 -7.41 13.42
CA ALA A 203 14.05 -6.22 13.82
C ALA A 203 13.31 -5.59 12.61
N ILE A 204 13.96 -5.49 11.45
CA ILE A 204 13.35 -5.02 10.20
C ILE A 204 12.13 -5.87 9.84
N ARG A 205 12.26 -7.21 9.83
CA ARG A 205 11.13 -8.11 9.55
C ARG A 205 9.98 -7.96 10.55
N MET A 206 10.31 -7.80 11.83
CA MET A 206 9.29 -7.56 12.87
C MET A 206 8.58 -6.24 12.63
N TRP A 207 9.30 -5.18 12.28
CA TRP A 207 8.73 -3.87 11.98
C TRP A 207 7.81 -3.94 10.76
N LEU A 208 8.28 -4.46 9.63
CA LEU A 208 7.51 -4.65 8.41
C LEU A 208 6.22 -5.45 8.67
N ASN A 209 6.33 -6.57 9.38
CA ASN A 209 5.18 -7.40 9.69
C ASN A 209 4.16 -6.69 10.59
N ASN A 210 4.62 -5.88 11.55
CA ASN A 210 3.74 -5.12 12.42
C ASN A 210 3.01 -4.01 11.65
N GLN A 211 3.73 -3.27 10.78
CA GLN A 211 3.13 -2.17 10.01
C GLN A 211 2.14 -2.64 8.94
N THR A 212 2.28 -3.86 8.45
CA THR A 212 1.40 -4.43 7.42
C THR A 212 0.32 -5.36 8.00
N GLY A 213 0.09 -5.34 9.30
CA GLY A 213 -0.91 -6.21 9.94
C GLY A 213 -0.70 -7.71 9.68
N GLY A 214 0.53 -8.12 9.35
CA GLY A 214 0.88 -9.50 9.02
C GLY A 214 0.55 -9.92 7.58
N LEU A 215 0.03 -9.03 6.73
CA LEU A 215 -0.32 -9.35 5.34
C LEU A 215 0.87 -9.77 4.50
N LEU A 216 2.03 -9.17 4.76
CA LEU A 216 3.29 -9.46 4.05
C LEU A 216 4.18 -10.45 4.83
N LYS A 217 3.60 -11.27 5.72
CA LYS A 217 4.37 -12.15 6.61
C LYS A 217 5.30 -13.11 5.83
N ASP A 218 4.83 -13.64 4.72
CA ASP A 218 5.60 -14.58 3.91
C ASP A 218 6.59 -13.83 3.00
N GLU A 219 6.19 -12.71 2.44
CA GLU A 219 6.98 -11.86 1.55
C GLU A 219 8.18 -11.22 2.28
N VAL A 220 8.02 -10.85 3.55
CA VAL A 220 9.09 -10.22 4.33
C VAL A 220 10.01 -11.22 5.07
N GLN A 221 9.83 -12.52 4.92
CA GLN A 221 10.69 -13.52 5.58
C GLN A 221 12.18 -13.35 5.20
N ASN A 222 12.43 -12.96 3.95
CA ASN A 222 13.77 -12.71 3.42
C ASN A 222 14.15 -11.23 3.44
N ALA A 223 13.24 -10.33 3.91
CA ALA A 223 13.55 -8.93 4.02
C ALA A 223 14.69 -8.71 5.03
N GLY A 224 15.54 -7.76 4.69
CA GLY A 224 16.72 -7.39 5.47
C GLY A 224 17.83 -6.92 4.55
N ILE A 225 18.85 -6.38 5.16
CA ILE A 225 20.01 -5.84 4.45
C ILE A 225 20.95 -7.01 4.15
N GLN A 226 21.20 -7.24 2.85
CA GLN A 226 22.23 -8.16 2.40
C GLN A 226 23.58 -7.43 2.43
N THR A 227 24.61 -8.10 2.90
CA THR A 227 25.97 -7.57 2.92
C THR A 227 26.88 -8.44 2.05
N ASP A 228 27.37 -7.88 0.97
CA ASP A 228 28.45 -8.51 0.20
C ASP A 228 29.77 -8.42 0.97
N PRO A 229 30.70 -9.38 0.78
CA PRO A 229 32.01 -9.32 1.38
C PRO A 229 32.74 -8.01 1.03
N GLY A 230 32.99 -7.18 2.02
CA GLY A 230 33.65 -5.88 1.83
C GLY A 230 32.72 -4.67 1.67
N SER A 231 31.39 -4.89 1.65
CA SER A 231 30.41 -3.79 1.71
C SER A 231 30.02 -3.49 3.15
N PHE A 232 29.85 -2.22 3.47
CA PHE A 232 29.41 -1.74 4.78
C PHE A 232 28.14 -0.93 4.58
N PRO A 233 26.94 -1.54 4.74
CA PRO A 233 25.71 -0.79 4.63
C PRO A 233 25.63 0.27 5.72
N VAL A 234 25.33 1.50 5.31
CA VAL A 234 25.34 2.69 6.18
C VAL A 234 23.91 3.03 6.63
N LEU A 235 22.99 2.97 5.72
CA LEU A 235 21.56 3.23 5.99
C LEU A 235 20.67 2.36 5.12
N ALA A 236 19.44 2.13 5.60
CA ALA A 236 18.40 1.48 4.83
C ALA A 236 17.03 2.11 5.16
N LEU A 237 16.26 2.39 4.12
CA LEU A 237 14.93 2.96 4.20
C LEU A 237 13.90 1.87 3.88
N TYR A 238 12.87 1.75 4.74
CA TYR A 238 11.71 0.90 4.49
C TYR A 238 10.43 1.73 4.59
N SER A 239 9.60 1.61 3.59
CA SER A 239 8.30 2.24 3.52
C SER A 239 7.22 1.19 3.26
N THR A 240 6.06 1.32 3.90
CA THR A 240 4.95 0.39 3.76
C THR A 240 3.64 1.12 3.62
N VAL A 241 2.73 0.56 2.82
CA VAL A 241 1.32 0.93 2.79
C VAL A 241 0.48 -0.31 3.07
N TYR A 242 -0.32 -0.25 4.11
CA TYR A 242 -1.38 -1.21 4.39
C TYR A 242 -2.71 -0.58 4.01
N TYR A 243 -3.49 -1.25 3.17
CA TYR A 243 -4.79 -0.77 2.75
C TYR A 243 -5.86 -1.83 2.91
N GLN A 244 -6.99 -1.41 3.46
CA GLN A 244 -8.14 -2.26 3.64
C GLN A 244 -9.43 -1.43 3.57
N ALA A 245 -10.30 -1.74 2.63
CA ALA A 245 -11.60 -1.08 2.50
C ALA A 245 -12.66 -2.02 1.90
N LYS A 246 -13.92 -1.83 2.31
CA LYS A 246 -15.07 -2.56 1.80
C LYS A 246 -15.66 -1.88 0.57
N TRP A 247 -16.29 -2.67 -0.29
CA TRP A 247 -17.15 -2.12 -1.34
C TRP A 247 -18.29 -1.31 -0.75
N THR A 248 -18.68 -0.23 -1.44
CA THR A 248 -19.96 0.43 -1.18
C THR A 248 -21.12 -0.51 -1.48
N GLU A 249 -22.31 -0.27 -0.90
CA GLU A 249 -23.48 -1.11 -1.12
C GLU A 249 -23.89 -1.22 -2.60
N SER A 250 -23.66 -0.16 -3.38
CA SER A 250 -23.91 -0.15 -4.83
C SER A 250 -23.00 -1.11 -5.60
N VAL A 251 -21.80 -1.41 -5.06
CA VAL A 251 -20.78 -2.26 -5.67
C VAL A 251 -20.80 -3.68 -5.08
N GLU A 252 -21.03 -3.84 -3.78
CA GLU A 252 -20.91 -5.11 -3.04
C GLU A 252 -21.37 -6.33 -3.85
N PHE A 253 -20.52 -7.35 -3.92
CA PHE A 253 -20.80 -8.58 -4.67
C PHE A 253 -21.45 -9.63 -3.79
N SER A 254 -22.41 -10.39 -4.36
CA SER A 254 -23.01 -11.52 -3.68
C SER A 254 -22.27 -12.81 -4.04
N PRO A 255 -21.78 -13.61 -3.06
CA PRO A 255 -21.16 -14.90 -3.37
C PRO A 255 -22.06 -15.85 -4.18
N SER A 256 -23.39 -15.71 -4.06
CA SER A 256 -24.35 -16.51 -4.82
C SER A 256 -24.44 -16.12 -6.30
N ALA A 257 -23.91 -14.97 -6.70
CA ALA A 257 -23.85 -14.51 -8.08
C ALA A 257 -22.52 -14.88 -8.75
N ASN A 258 -21.60 -15.49 -8.03
CA ASN A 258 -20.32 -15.94 -8.60
C ASN A 258 -20.55 -17.03 -9.64
N THR A 259 -19.70 -17.04 -10.66
CA THR A 259 -19.65 -18.08 -11.70
C THR A 259 -18.22 -18.50 -11.95
N ASP A 260 -18.01 -19.77 -12.23
CA ASP A 260 -16.73 -20.23 -12.75
C ASP A 260 -16.65 -19.88 -14.24
N GLY A 261 -15.47 -19.44 -14.67
CA GLY A 261 -15.20 -19.01 -16.04
C GLY A 261 -13.75 -19.21 -16.42
N VAL A 262 -13.40 -18.76 -17.63
CA VAL A 262 -12.05 -18.84 -18.17
C VAL A 262 -11.48 -17.43 -18.25
N PHE A 263 -10.27 -17.27 -17.74
CA PHE A 263 -9.46 -16.08 -17.92
C PHE A 263 -8.35 -16.39 -18.94
N HIS A 264 -8.26 -15.58 -19.99
CA HIS A 264 -7.30 -15.74 -21.08
C HIS A 264 -5.95 -15.11 -20.71
N ALA A 265 -5.18 -15.81 -19.87
CA ALA A 265 -3.88 -15.35 -19.40
C ALA A 265 -2.78 -15.48 -20.50
N PRO A 266 -1.71 -14.66 -20.43
CA PRO A 266 -0.61 -14.71 -21.41
C PRO A 266 0.10 -16.08 -21.51
N ASN A 267 0.01 -16.89 -20.47
CA ASN A 267 0.59 -18.24 -20.40
C ASN A 267 -0.42 -19.35 -20.73
N GLY A 268 -1.64 -19.01 -21.13
CA GLY A 268 -2.73 -19.93 -21.45
C GLY A 268 -3.92 -19.77 -20.53
N ASP A 269 -5.03 -20.35 -20.90
CA ASP A 269 -6.32 -20.20 -20.22
C ASP A 269 -6.28 -20.73 -18.78
N ILE A 270 -6.85 -19.95 -17.86
CA ILE A 270 -6.96 -20.26 -16.44
C ILE A 270 -8.44 -20.31 -16.03
N SER A 271 -8.87 -21.39 -15.39
CA SER A 271 -10.19 -21.46 -14.78
C SER A 271 -10.18 -20.71 -13.45
N CYS A 272 -11.06 -19.73 -13.29
CA CYS A 272 -11.17 -18.94 -12.05
C CYS A 272 -12.63 -18.58 -11.75
N THR A 273 -12.85 -18.10 -10.53
CA THR A 273 -14.18 -17.64 -10.09
C THR A 273 -14.34 -16.15 -10.36
N PHE A 274 -15.37 -15.79 -11.12
CA PHE A 274 -15.77 -14.41 -11.37
C PHE A 274 -16.86 -13.96 -10.40
N MET A 275 -16.68 -12.82 -9.80
CA MET A 275 -17.68 -12.06 -9.07
C MET A 275 -18.52 -11.27 -10.06
N ASN A 276 -19.84 -11.38 -9.99
CA ASN A 276 -20.72 -10.75 -10.96
C ASN A 276 -21.65 -9.72 -10.31
N LYS A 277 -21.83 -8.59 -11.00
CA LYS A 277 -22.78 -7.53 -10.65
C LYS A 277 -23.55 -7.12 -11.90
N LYS A 278 -24.87 -7.34 -11.94
CA LYS A 278 -25.72 -6.98 -13.08
C LYS A 278 -26.27 -5.58 -12.93
N GLU A 279 -26.37 -4.87 -14.05
CA GLU A 279 -27.01 -3.54 -14.18
C GLU A 279 -26.48 -2.52 -13.13
N MET A 280 -25.18 -2.59 -12.79
CA MET A 280 -24.56 -1.61 -11.90
C MET A 280 -24.59 -0.24 -12.60
N GLN A 281 -25.24 0.73 -11.97
CA GLN A 281 -25.31 2.10 -12.51
C GLN A 281 -24.05 2.86 -12.14
N THR A 282 -23.21 3.13 -13.14
CA THR A 282 -21.92 3.81 -12.97
C THR A 282 -21.49 4.51 -14.24
N ASN A 283 -20.46 5.34 -14.17
CA ASN A 283 -19.81 5.86 -15.35
C ASN A 283 -18.94 4.76 -15.97
N TYR A 284 -19.12 4.54 -17.27
CA TYR A 284 -18.20 3.83 -18.12
C TYR A 284 -17.31 4.86 -18.83
N TYR A 285 -16.01 4.65 -18.79
CA TYR A 285 -14.98 5.48 -19.39
C TYR A 285 -14.31 4.71 -20.52
N TRP A 286 -13.76 5.43 -21.51
CA TRP A 286 -12.99 4.84 -22.60
C TRP A 286 -11.89 5.78 -23.09
N GLY A 287 -10.82 5.22 -23.61
CA GLY A 287 -9.76 5.86 -24.37
C GLY A 287 -9.66 5.24 -25.76
N ASP A 288 -8.56 5.51 -26.44
CA ASP A 288 -8.30 4.94 -27.76
C ASP A 288 -8.04 3.43 -27.73
N ASP A 289 -7.55 2.90 -26.59
CA ASP A 289 -7.05 1.54 -26.44
C ASP A 289 -7.72 0.75 -25.29
N PHE A 290 -8.70 1.33 -24.57
CA PHE A 290 -9.27 0.70 -23.37
C PHE A 290 -10.69 1.15 -23.03
N GLY A 291 -11.39 0.31 -22.30
CA GLY A 291 -12.55 0.68 -21.49
C GLY A 291 -12.24 0.62 -20.00
N ALA A 292 -12.94 1.44 -19.19
CA ALA A 292 -12.72 1.46 -17.75
C ALA A 292 -14.00 1.71 -16.94
N VAL A 293 -14.03 1.15 -15.72
CA VAL A 293 -15.05 1.43 -14.71
C VAL A 293 -14.39 1.69 -13.36
N SER A 294 -15.04 2.48 -12.50
CA SER A 294 -14.57 2.69 -11.14
C SER A 294 -15.55 2.13 -10.11
N LEU A 295 -15.03 1.38 -9.16
CA LEU A 295 -15.76 0.78 -8.05
C LEU A 295 -15.53 1.56 -6.78
N GLY A 296 -16.60 2.01 -6.13
CA GLY A 296 -16.53 2.78 -4.89
C GLY A 296 -16.22 1.91 -3.67
N LEU A 297 -15.39 2.44 -2.78
CA LEU A 297 -15.04 1.85 -1.49
C LEU A 297 -15.58 2.73 -0.35
N LYS A 298 -15.88 2.14 0.83
CA LYS A 298 -16.59 2.83 1.92
C LYS A 298 -15.81 3.98 2.56
N ASP A 299 -14.47 3.95 2.47
CA ASP A 299 -13.61 5.05 2.92
C ASP A 299 -13.59 6.26 1.96
N GLY A 300 -14.33 6.18 0.85
CA GLY A 300 -14.37 7.18 -0.22
C GLY A 300 -13.31 6.98 -1.29
N SER A 301 -12.49 5.95 -1.16
CA SER A 301 -11.54 5.50 -2.19
C SER A 301 -12.26 4.89 -3.39
N ARG A 302 -11.53 4.70 -4.48
CA ARG A 302 -12.02 4.06 -5.70
C ARG A 302 -11.02 3.05 -6.22
N MET A 303 -11.52 1.92 -6.67
CA MET A 303 -10.77 0.98 -7.49
C MET A 303 -11.17 1.16 -8.94
N TRP A 304 -10.24 1.60 -9.75
CA TRP A 304 -10.38 1.66 -11.20
C TRP A 304 -9.97 0.34 -11.81
N LEU A 305 -10.79 -0.16 -12.72
CA LEU A 305 -10.54 -1.36 -13.52
C LEU A 305 -10.44 -0.92 -14.95
N ILE A 306 -9.31 -1.18 -15.58
CA ILE A 306 -8.99 -0.74 -16.94
C ILE A 306 -8.73 -1.99 -17.77
N LEU A 307 -9.57 -2.22 -18.76
CA LEU A 307 -9.52 -3.38 -19.63
C LEU A 307 -9.09 -2.93 -21.03
N PRO A 308 -7.94 -3.41 -21.54
CA PRO A 308 -7.53 -3.16 -22.91
C PRO A 308 -8.60 -3.63 -23.90
N ASP A 309 -8.74 -2.96 -25.03
CA ASP A 309 -9.62 -3.38 -26.11
C ASP A 309 -9.19 -4.75 -26.68
N PRO A 310 -10.07 -5.49 -27.40
CA PRO A 310 -9.78 -6.88 -27.77
C PRO A 310 -8.51 -7.09 -28.61
N ASP A 311 -8.05 -6.07 -29.31
CA ASP A 311 -6.84 -6.07 -30.15
C ASP A 311 -5.64 -5.35 -29.52
N LYS A 312 -5.78 -4.97 -28.23
CA LYS A 312 -4.79 -4.21 -27.46
C LYS A 312 -4.26 -5.02 -26.31
N THR A 313 -3.07 -4.62 -25.86
CA THR A 313 -2.39 -5.20 -24.71
C THR A 313 -2.35 -4.22 -23.52
N VAL A 314 -1.99 -4.72 -22.35
CA VAL A 314 -1.71 -3.87 -21.18
C VAL A 314 -0.59 -2.87 -21.50
N ASP A 315 0.44 -3.29 -22.23
CA ASP A 315 1.58 -2.43 -22.59
C ASP A 315 1.16 -1.29 -23.55
N ASP A 316 0.19 -1.51 -24.45
CA ASP A 316 -0.36 -0.45 -25.30
C ASP A 316 -1.03 0.62 -24.43
N VAL A 317 -1.85 0.22 -23.46
CA VAL A 317 -2.55 1.13 -22.55
C VAL A 317 -1.58 1.87 -21.63
N LEU A 318 -0.54 1.18 -21.11
CA LEU A 318 0.52 1.80 -20.30
C LEU A 318 1.32 2.84 -21.09
N SER A 319 1.57 2.55 -22.37
CA SER A 319 2.35 3.44 -23.25
C SER A 319 1.58 4.72 -23.61
N SER A 320 0.25 4.66 -23.77
CA SER A 320 -0.58 5.84 -24.00
C SER A 320 -0.71 6.71 -22.74
N GLY A 321 -0.81 6.08 -21.57
CA GLY A 321 -1.00 6.76 -20.29
C GLY A 321 -2.38 7.38 -20.07
N GLU A 322 -3.27 7.38 -21.06
CA GLU A 322 -4.59 8.02 -21.01
C GLU A 322 -5.48 7.52 -19.86
N PHE A 323 -5.34 6.24 -19.46
CA PHE A 323 -6.11 5.68 -18.34
C PHE A 323 -5.83 6.39 -17.02
N LEU A 324 -4.64 6.99 -16.86
CA LEU A 324 -4.26 7.72 -15.66
C LEU A 324 -5.00 9.07 -15.57
N ASP A 325 -5.34 9.68 -16.69
CA ASP A 325 -6.18 10.87 -16.72
C ASP A 325 -7.56 10.56 -16.14
N CYS A 326 -8.15 9.43 -16.46
CA CYS A 326 -9.40 8.96 -15.84
C CYS A 326 -9.23 8.71 -14.35
N ALA A 327 -8.22 7.94 -13.95
CA ALA A 327 -8.03 7.48 -12.59
C ALA A 327 -7.60 8.61 -11.63
N LEU A 328 -6.78 9.56 -12.10
CA LEU A 328 -6.21 10.62 -11.28
C LEU A 328 -6.95 11.95 -11.39
N SER A 329 -7.78 12.21 -12.41
CA SER A 329 -8.53 13.45 -12.56
C SER A 329 -9.58 13.63 -11.43
N GLY A 330 -10.06 12.52 -10.85
CA GLY A 330 -11.16 12.56 -9.90
C GLY A 330 -12.49 12.94 -10.58
N TYR A 331 -13.35 13.63 -9.82
CA TYR A 331 -14.65 14.13 -10.34
C TYR A 331 -14.56 15.53 -10.96
N ALA A 332 -13.39 15.98 -11.38
CA ALA A 332 -13.28 17.27 -12.04
C ALA A 332 -14.03 17.22 -13.37
N TYR A 333 -15.26 17.70 -13.35
CA TYR A 333 -16.08 18.00 -14.50
C TYR A 333 -15.44 19.16 -15.26
N GLU A 334 -14.64 18.89 -16.25
CA GLU A 334 -14.41 19.85 -17.32
C GLU A 334 -15.39 19.52 -18.43
N GLU A 335 -16.39 20.38 -18.60
CA GLU A 335 -17.37 20.30 -19.65
C GLU A 335 -16.62 20.24 -21.02
N GLY A 336 -16.67 19.09 -21.70
CA GLY A 336 -16.20 18.93 -23.08
C GLY A 336 -14.94 18.08 -23.29
N THR A 337 -14.35 17.46 -22.26
CA THR A 337 -13.11 16.64 -22.41
C THR A 337 -13.30 15.16 -22.08
N SER A 338 -14.51 14.67 -21.82
CA SER A 338 -14.65 13.38 -21.19
C SER A 338 -15.22 12.31 -22.10
N ASN A 339 -14.39 11.31 -22.38
CA ASN A 339 -14.82 10.03 -22.90
C ASN A 339 -15.44 9.19 -21.76
N TYR A 340 -16.63 9.58 -21.29
CA TYR A 340 -17.38 8.77 -20.33
C TYR A 340 -18.90 8.92 -20.52
N LYS A 341 -19.63 7.90 -20.10
CA LYS A 341 -21.08 7.90 -20.09
C LYS A 341 -21.64 7.18 -18.88
N TYR A 342 -22.68 7.76 -18.25
CA TYR A 342 -23.42 7.07 -17.20
C TYR A 342 -24.30 5.98 -17.80
N MET A 343 -24.05 4.73 -17.44
CA MET A 343 -24.62 3.54 -18.04
C MET A 343 -24.99 2.47 -17.00
N LYS A 344 -25.70 1.45 -17.42
CA LYS A 344 -25.76 0.17 -16.71
C LYS A 344 -24.60 -0.71 -17.15
N VAL A 345 -23.83 -1.20 -16.23
CA VAL A 345 -22.69 -2.10 -16.47
C VAL A 345 -23.00 -3.47 -15.91
N ASN A 346 -22.93 -4.50 -16.74
CA ASN A 346 -22.84 -5.88 -16.28
C ASN A 346 -21.37 -6.20 -16.06
N LEU A 347 -20.94 -6.16 -14.81
CA LEU A 347 -19.55 -6.37 -14.42
C LEU A 347 -19.30 -7.84 -14.11
N SER A 348 -18.22 -8.39 -14.66
CA SER A 348 -17.65 -9.70 -14.31
C SER A 348 -16.16 -9.53 -13.97
N LEU A 349 -15.81 -9.66 -12.68
CA LEU A 349 -14.48 -9.41 -12.14
C LEU A 349 -13.95 -10.69 -11.51
N PRO A 350 -12.79 -11.24 -11.97
CA PRO A 350 -12.18 -12.38 -11.31
C PRO A 350 -11.69 -12.01 -9.90
N LYS A 351 -11.78 -12.94 -8.96
CA LYS A 351 -11.06 -12.78 -7.70
C LYS A 351 -9.57 -12.82 -7.96
N PHE A 352 -8.81 -11.99 -7.28
CA PHE A 352 -7.36 -12.00 -7.41
C PHE A 352 -6.63 -11.61 -6.13
N ASP A 353 -5.40 -12.06 -6.00
CA ASP A 353 -4.47 -11.72 -4.93
C ASP A 353 -3.09 -11.51 -5.56
N THR A 354 -2.79 -10.26 -5.89
CA THR A 354 -1.53 -9.88 -6.51
C THR A 354 -0.49 -9.53 -5.45
N LYS A 355 0.72 -10.01 -5.63
CA LYS A 355 1.87 -9.76 -4.76
C LYS A 355 3.06 -9.41 -5.61
N ALA A 356 3.84 -8.43 -5.19
CA ALA A 356 5.08 -8.07 -5.86
C ALA A 356 6.17 -7.68 -4.86
N GLN A 357 7.41 -7.94 -5.25
CA GLN A 357 8.62 -7.41 -4.63
C GLN A 357 9.41 -6.75 -5.75
N ASN A 358 9.35 -5.43 -5.80
CA ASN A 358 9.97 -4.63 -6.84
C ASN A 358 11.27 -4.03 -6.30
N ASP A 359 12.37 -4.17 -7.04
CA ASP A 359 13.53 -3.26 -6.90
C ASP A 359 13.34 -2.11 -7.88
N LEU A 360 13.07 -0.93 -7.35
CA LEU A 360 12.75 0.27 -8.12
C LEU A 360 14.00 1.06 -8.53
N LYS A 361 15.22 0.55 -8.30
CA LYS A 361 16.46 1.26 -8.60
C LYS A 361 16.57 1.61 -10.08
N GLU A 362 16.38 0.63 -10.97
CA GLU A 362 16.47 0.84 -12.42
C GLU A 362 15.37 1.79 -12.92
N ASP A 363 14.16 1.69 -12.35
CA ASP A 363 13.06 2.60 -12.66
C ASP A 363 13.42 4.04 -12.29
N MET A 364 13.97 4.26 -11.10
CA MET A 364 14.39 5.59 -10.65
C MET A 364 15.51 6.16 -11.50
N GLN A 365 16.50 5.34 -11.88
CA GLN A 365 17.56 5.76 -12.78
C GLN A 365 17.02 6.16 -14.16
N THR A 366 16.03 5.43 -14.68
CA THR A 366 15.35 5.77 -15.94
C THR A 366 14.56 7.07 -15.82
N LEU A 367 14.00 7.36 -14.65
CA LEU A 367 13.27 8.60 -14.36
C LEU A 367 14.19 9.78 -13.97
N GLY A 368 15.52 9.61 -14.03
CA GLY A 368 16.51 10.68 -13.85
C GLY A 368 17.10 10.80 -12.44
N VAL A 369 16.77 9.90 -11.51
CA VAL A 369 17.39 9.85 -10.18
C VAL A 369 18.50 8.80 -10.21
N THR A 370 19.73 9.23 -10.45
CA THR A 370 20.89 8.35 -10.66
C THR A 370 21.92 8.45 -9.54
N ASP A 371 22.21 9.66 -9.06
CA ASP A 371 23.35 9.94 -8.19
C ASP A 371 23.27 9.25 -6.86
N ILE A 372 22.07 9.18 -6.25
CA ILE A 372 21.88 8.49 -4.95
C ILE A 372 22.30 7.01 -4.98
N PHE A 373 22.42 6.41 -6.17
CA PHE A 373 22.83 5.02 -6.37
C PHE A 373 24.29 4.88 -6.83
N SER A 374 24.99 5.99 -7.07
CA SER A 374 26.39 6.03 -7.54
C SER A 374 27.34 6.16 -6.36
N PRO A 375 28.33 5.25 -6.19
CA PRO A 375 29.34 5.40 -5.15
C PRO A 375 30.20 6.67 -5.29
N GLU A 376 30.32 7.21 -6.51
CA GLU A 376 31.13 8.36 -6.84
C GLU A 376 30.39 9.69 -6.71
N ASP A 377 29.07 9.70 -6.99
CA ASP A 377 28.30 10.93 -7.15
C ASP A 377 27.31 11.17 -6.00
N ALA A 378 27.00 10.13 -5.19
CA ALA A 378 26.01 10.23 -4.11
C ALA A 378 26.47 11.19 -3.00
N ASP A 379 25.64 12.18 -2.68
CA ASP A 379 25.85 13.12 -1.59
C ASP A 379 24.84 12.95 -0.46
N PHE A 380 25.27 12.29 0.60
CA PHE A 380 24.50 12.12 1.86
C PHE A 380 25.00 13.00 2.99
N SER A 381 25.77 14.05 2.69
CA SER A 381 26.37 14.96 3.67
C SER A 381 25.33 15.71 4.51
N ALA A 382 24.09 15.82 4.05
CA ALA A 382 23.01 16.39 4.84
C ALA A 382 22.69 15.55 6.10
N SER A 383 22.85 14.22 6.04
CA SER A 383 22.42 13.31 7.10
C SER A 383 23.56 12.62 7.85
N VAL A 384 24.69 12.37 7.19
CA VAL A 384 25.86 11.67 7.75
C VAL A 384 26.96 12.67 8.09
N GLU A 385 27.58 12.54 9.29
CA GLU A 385 28.72 13.36 9.68
C GLU A 385 30.04 12.68 9.24
N GLY A 386 30.98 13.47 8.72
CA GLY A 386 32.27 13.00 8.23
C GLY A 386 32.29 12.76 6.72
N ASP A 387 33.47 12.40 6.21
CA ASP A 387 33.70 12.16 4.78
C ASP A 387 33.67 10.64 4.48
N TYR A 388 32.46 10.10 4.48
CA TYR A 388 32.22 8.69 4.18
C TYR A 388 31.44 8.56 2.85
N PRO A 389 31.85 7.68 1.94
CA PRO A 389 31.04 7.37 0.75
C PRO A 389 29.78 6.63 1.17
N VAL A 390 28.63 7.25 0.93
CA VAL A 390 27.30 6.70 1.24
C VAL A 390 26.44 6.76 0.00
N TRP A 391 25.86 5.63 -0.40
CA TRP A 391 24.94 5.55 -1.52
C TRP A 391 23.87 4.47 -1.26
N LEU A 392 22.75 4.54 -1.99
CA LEU A 392 21.73 3.50 -1.94
C LEU A 392 22.11 2.32 -2.85
N THR A 393 22.06 1.11 -2.32
CA THR A 393 22.35 -0.10 -3.10
C THR A 393 21.10 -0.67 -3.78
N ALA A 394 19.91 -0.45 -3.21
CA ALA A 394 18.63 -0.93 -3.70
C ALA A 394 17.49 -0.02 -3.22
N MET A 395 16.35 -0.05 -3.93
CA MET A 395 15.11 0.58 -3.52
C MET A 395 13.97 -0.43 -3.62
N ASN A 396 13.74 -1.19 -2.55
CA ASN A 396 12.81 -2.31 -2.56
C ASN A 396 11.42 -1.92 -2.06
N GLN A 397 10.40 -2.31 -2.81
CA GLN A 397 9.01 -2.18 -2.41
C GLN A 397 8.31 -3.55 -2.43
N ALA A 398 7.67 -3.93 -1.31
CA ALA A 398 6.82 -5.09 -1.23
C ALA A 398 5.35 -4.65 -1.15
N THR A 399 4.52 -5.19 -2.03
CA THR A 399 3.09 -4.85 -2.11
C THR A 399 2.23 -6.10 -2.22
N ARG A 400 0.99 -5.99 -1.73
CA ARG A 400 -0.05 -6.99 -1.92
C ARG A 400 -1.40 -6.33 -2.03
N VAL A 401 -2.19 -6.73 -3.03
CA VAL A 401 -3.58 -6.31 -3.23
C VAL A 401 -4.43 -7.56 -3.46
N ALA A 402 -5.32 -7.84 -2.52
CA ALA A 402 -6.27 -8.94 -2.62
C ALA A 402 -7.70 -8.39 -2.76
N VAL A 403 -8.46 -8.93 -3.72
CA VAL A 403 -9.81 -8.49 -4.06
C VAL A 403 -10.77 -9.66 -4.00
N ASP A 404 -11.82 -9.50 -3.19
CA ASP A 404 -12.90 -10.46 -3.02
C ASP A 404 -14.28 -9.77 -2.99
N GLU A 405 -15.34 -10.53 -2.70
CA GLU A 405 -16.72 -10.04 -2.66
C GLU A 405 -16.95 -8.94 -1.63
N LYS A 406 -16.10 -8.84 -0.62
CA LYS A 406 -16.26 -7.90 0.50
C LYS A 406 -15.54 -6.57 0.24
N GLY A 407 -14.50 -6.58 -0.57
CA GLY A 407 -13.67 -5.40 -0.82
C GLY A 407 -12.25 -5.73 -1.21
N VAL A 408 -11.39 -4.77 -0.90
CA VAL A 408 -9.94 -4.90 -0.98
C VAL A 408 -9.44 -5.20 0.44
N THR A 409 -8.89 -6.38 0.67
CA THR A 409 -8.38 -6.89 1.96
C THR A 409 -9.28 -6.52 3.18
N ALA A 410 -10.40 -7.22 3.40
CA ALA A 410 -11.55 -6.72 4.15
C ALA A 410 -11.67 -7.12 5.62
N ALA A 411 -11.84 -6.16 6.54
CA ALA A 411 -12.64 -6.25 7.78
C ALA A 411 -13.02 -4.87 8.38
N SER A 412 -14.31 -4.73 8.77
CA SER A 412 -14.92 -3.76 9.70
C SER A 412 -15.60 -2.50 9.14
N TYR A 413 -16.65 -2.00 9.83
CA TYR A 413 -17.82 -1.25 9.35
C TYR A 413 -17.88 0.20 9.85
N ILE A 414 -18.15 1.16 8.96
CA ILE A 414 -18.82 2.47 9.23
C ILE A 414 -19.63 2.88 7.99
N GLU A 415 -20.88 3.29 8.17
CA GLU A 415 -21.85 3.64 7.13
C GLU A 415 -21.96 5.16 6.95
N LEU A 416 -21.93 5.65 5.71
CA LEU A 416 -22.29 7.00 5.34
C LEU A 416 -23.38 6.99 4.24
N PRO A 417 -24.56 7.55 4.47
CA PRO A 417 -25.62 7.57 3.47
C PRO A 417 -25.41 8.64 2.41
N SER A 418 -25.59 8.29 1.14
CA SER A 418 -25.71 9.22 0.02
C SER A 418 -27.08 9.09 -0.64
N ALA A 419 -27.76 10.22 -0.86
CA ALA A 419 -29.03 10.30 -1.53
C ALA A 419 -28.95 11.20 -2.76
N GLY A 420 -29.36 10.66 -3.92
CA GLY A 420 -29.57 11.43 -5.14
C GLY A 420 -30.22 10.52 -6.19
N ALA A 421 -31.44 10.84 -6.59
CA ALA A 421 -32.18 10.07 -7.60
C ALA A 421 -32.09 10.77 -8.96
N ALA A 422 -31.22 10.29 -9.84
CA ALA A 422 -31.30 10.52 -11.28
C ALA A 422 -32.13 9.39 -11.92
N ALA A 423 -32.77 9.66 -13.07
CA ALA A 423 -33.44 8.60 -13.83
C ALA A 423 -32.42 7.51 -14.22
N PRO A 424 -32.73 6.22 -14.08
CA PRO A 424 -31.81 5.14 -14.42
C PRO A 424 -31.44 5.20 -15.90
N PRO A 425 -30.15 4.97 -16.27
CA PRO A 425 -29.73 4.92 -17.65
C PRO A 425 -30.42 3.75 -18.38
N GLU A 426 -30.66 3.91 -19.69
CA GLU A 426 -31.26 2.87 -20.52
C GLU A 426 -30.22 1.94 -21.17
N GLU A 427 -29.04 2.48 -21.47
CA GLU A 427 -27.96 1.72 -22.14
C GLU A 427 -27.24 0.79 -21.18
N ILE A 428 -26.93 -0.42 -21.68
CA ILE A 428 -26.26 -1.48 -20.95
C ILE A 428 -24.98 -1.86 -21.71
N ILE A 429 -23.88 -2.06 -20.97
CA ILE A 429 -22.64 -2.63 -21.48
C ILE A 429 -22.19 -3.81 -20.63
N ASP A 430 -21.65 -4.85 -21.27
CA ASP A 430 -20.97 -5.95 -20.61
C ASP A 430 -19.49 -5.59 -20.44
N PHE A 431 -19.00 -5.60 -19.20
CA PHE A 431 -17.61 -5.33 -18.84
C PHE A 431 -17.02 -6.56 -18.14
N ILE A 432 -16.44 -7.44 -18.95
CA ILE A 432 -15.97 -8.76 -18.53
C ILE A 432 -14.43 -8.74 -18.52
N LEU A 433 -13.84 -8.81 -17.32
CA LEU A 433 -12.37 -8.83 -17.15
C LEU A 433 -11.85 -10.28 -17.27
N ASP A 434 -11.97 -10.84 -18.46
CA ASP A 434 -11.60 -12.23 -18.80
C ASP A 434 -10.20 -12.35 -19.44
N ARG A 435 -9.44 -11.27 -19.47
CA ARG A 435 -8.07 -11.17 -20.02
C ARG A 435 -7.25 -10.17 -19.22
N PRO A 436 -5.94 -10.05 -19.43
CA PRO A 436 -5.09 -9.11 -18.68
C PRO A 436 -5.66 -7.70 -18.60
N PHE A 437 -5.66 -7.14 -17.40
CA PHE A 437 -6.20 -5.82 -17.11
C PHE A 437 -5.34 -5.07 -16.11
N LEU A 438 -5.49 -3.74 -16.11
CA LEU A 438 -4.88 -2.85 -15.13
C LEU A 438 -5.87 -2.51 -14.02
N PHE A 439 -5.36 -2.23 -12.84
CA PHE A 439 -6.12 -1.57 -11.80
C PHE A 439 -5.35 -0.40 -11.17
N VAL A 440 -6.08 0.61 -10.71
CA VAL A 440 -5.55 1.70 -9.88
C VAL A 440 -6.48 1.90 -8.70
N ILE A 441 -5.93 1.91 -7.49
CA ILE A 441 -6.68 2.25 -6.27
C ILE A 441 -6.30 3.67 -5.89
N THR A 442 -7.27 4.58 -5.90
CA THR A 442 -7.09 5.97 -5.49
C THR A 442 -7.83 6.25 -4.21
N ASN A 443 -7.27 7.09 -3.34
CA ASN A 443 -8.00 7.57 -2.17
C ASN A 443 -9.06 8.60 -2.57
N ARG A 444 -9.82 9.12 -1.60
CA ARG A 444 -10.87 10.13 -1.82
C ARG A 444 -10.41 11.43 -2.48
N TYR A 445 -9.12 11.71 -2.49
CA TYR A 445 -8.50 12.86 -3.15
C TYR A 445 -7.88 12.49 -4.50
N SER A 446 -8.15 11.28 -5.00
CA SER A 446 -7.59 10.70 -6.23
C SER A 446 -6.05 10.55 -6.21
N LEU A 447 -5.43 10.44 -5.03
CA LEU A 447 -4.03 10.07 -4.93
C LEU A 447 -3.90 8.55 -5.10
N PRO A 448 -2.97 8.06 -5.95
CA PRO A 448 -2.86 6.64 -6.25
C PRO A 448 -2.15 5.90 -5.09
N LEU A 449 -2.92 5.09 -4.38
CA LEU A 449 -2.41 4.21 -3.32
C LEU A 449 -1.70 3.00 -3.90
N PHE A 450 -2.32 2.37 -4.90
CA PHE A 450 -1.80 1.21 -5.62
C PHE A 450 -2.13 1.28 -7.10
N ALA A 451 -1.26 0.74 -7.91
CA ALA A 451 -1.50 0.41 -9.30
C ALA A 451 -0.97 -0.99 -9.59
N GLY A 452 -1.53 -1.69 -10.56
CA GLY A 452 -1.05 -3.03 -10.88
C GLY A 452 -1.64 -3.61 -12.16
N VAL A 453 -1.03 -4.73 -12.56
CA VAL A 453 -1.43 -5.57 -13.69
C VAL A 453 -1.85 -6.94 -13.16
N VAL A 454 -3.02 -7.39 -13.58
CA VAL A 454 -3.51 -8.75 -13.34
C VAL A 454 -3.39 -9.54 -14.64
N ASN A 455 -2.35 -10.33 -14.74
CA ASN A 455 -2.12 -11.26 -15.85
C ASN A 455 -2.62 -12.67 -15.55
N GLN A 456 -2.74 -13.01 -14.28
CA GLN A 456 -3.13 -14.33 -13.80
C GLN A 456 -3.96 -14.18 -12.51
N PRO A 457 -5.31 -14.21 -12.56
CA PRO A 457 -6.13 -14.28 -11.37
C PRO A 457 -5.95 -15.65 -10.68
N GLN A 458 -6.13 -15.70 -9.35
CA GLN A 458 -6.00 -16.93 -8.55
C GLN A 458 -7.34 -17.68 -8.43
#